data_57c906b8c969489664b31227731aec11
#
_entry.id   57c906b8c969489664b31227731aec11
#
_cell.length_a   1.000
_cell.length_b   1.000
_cell.length_c   1.000
_cell.angle_alpha   90.00
_cell.angle_beta   90.00
_cell.angle_gamma   90.00
#
_symmetry.space_group_name_H-M   'P 1'
#
loop_
_entity.id
_entity.type
_entity.pdbx_description
1 polymer ?
#
loop_
_entity_poly.entity_id
_entity_poly.type
_entity_poly.pdbx_seq_one_letter_code
_entity_poly.pdbx_strand_id
1 'polypeptide(L)'
;MKTMKLWRNILVMTAAMLSFASCSSDDDEDFFTIGTDGIPMPATYHSVSQADFQKFIVGYCWKETEMHRINDDGSIEEKDYGWDLFGWCGPSYYEFGDQTIIHYVENTGIPAYVHYTMNYKYDYSNNIYINDNNHFYFRLISVSETTVKVIKWESETTDREGGYKPEFLYVVLKRLTNKELADVKEQYSE
;
A
#
# COMPACT_ATOMS: atom_id res chain seq x y z
N MET A 1 -20.34 -10.24 -53.44
CA MET A 1 -20.19 -10.86 -52.09
C MET A 1 -18.84 -10.66 -51.44
N LYS A 2 -18.14 -9.53 -51.59
CA LYS A 2 -16.83 -9.26 -50.96
C LYS A 2 -16.86 -8.16 -49.90
N THR A 3 -17.94 -7.42 -49.73
CA THR A 3 -18.05 -6.28 -48.83
C THR A 3 -18.49 -6.64 -47.42
N MET A 4 -19.16 -7.79 -47.19
CA MET A 4 -19.63 -8.17 -45.85
C MET A 4 -18.55 -8.73 -44.92
N LYS A 5 -17.39 -9.17 -45.44
CA LYS A 5 -16.30 -9.68 -44.60
C LYS A 5 -15.46 -8.55 -43.98
N LEU A 6 -15.42 -7.39 -44.61
CA LEU A 6 -14.64 -6.25 -44.14
C LEU A 6 -15.28 -5.60 -42.88
N TRP A 7 -16.59 -5.53 -42.84
CA TRP A 7 -17.32 -4.93 -41.71
C TRP A 7 -17.27 -5.77 -40.44
N ARG A 8 -17.16 -7.10 -40.57
CA ARG A 8 -17.05 -8.00 -39.42
C ARG A 8 -15.70 -7.92 -38.71
N ASN A 9 -14.64 -7.61 -39.43
CA ASN A 9 -13.30 -7.43 -38.85
C ASN A 9 -13.11 -6.06 -38.24
N ILE A 10 -13.84 -5.04 -38.69
CA ILE A 10 -13.81 -3.69 -38.09
C ILE A 10 -14.57 -3.67 -36.78
N LEU A 11 -15.67 -4.43 -36.67
CA LEU A 11 -16.46 -4.48 -35.43
C LEU A 11 -15.75 -5.24 -34.29
N VAL A 12 -14.89 -6.21 -34.62
CA VAL A 12 -14.11 -6.96 -33.63
C VAL A 12 -12.89 -6.14 -33.15
N MET A 13 -12.32 -5.29 -33.99
CA MET A 13 -11.23 -4.40 -33.57
C MET A 13 -11.70 -3.22 -32.70
N THR A 14 -12.95 -2.74 -32.88
CA THR A 14 -13.49 -1.66 -32.03
C THR A 14 -13.91 -2.14 -30.66
N ALA A 15 -14.24 -3.42 -30.48
CA ALA A 15 -14.58 -3.97 -29.16
C ALA A 15 -13.33 -4.28 -28.29
N ALA A 16 -12.15 -4.40 -28.89
CA ALA A 16 -10.91 -4.67 -28.16
C ALA A 16 -10.21 -3.42 -27.63
N MET A 17 -10.66 -2.22 -27.99
CA MET A 17 -10.05 -0.96 -27.56
C MET A 17 -10.84 -0.24 -26.45
N LEU A 18 -11.92 -0.82 -25.93
CA LEU A 18 -12.75 -0.20 -24.89
C LEU A 18 -12.48 -0.73 -23.47
N SER A 19 -11.44 -1.55 -23.28
CA SER A 19 -11.15 -2.14 -21.98
C SER A 19 -9.87 -1.59 -21.28
N PHE A 20 -9.31 -0.47 -21.78
CA PHE A 20 -8.14 0.16 -21.15
C PHE A 20 -8.32 1.63 -20.78
N ALA A 21 -9.54 2.08 -20.56
CA ALA A 21 -9.80 3.41 -20.02
C ALA A 21 -10.38 3.31 -18.61
N SER A 22 -9.67 2.66 -17.69
CA SER A 22 -9.74 2.98 -16.29
C SER A 22 -8.52 3.86 -15.97
N CYS A 23 -8.47 5.04 -16.59
CA CYS A 23 -7.78 6.15 -15.97
C CYS A 23 -8.66 6.59 -14.81
N SER A 24 -8.39 6.06 -13.61
CA SER A 24 -8.72 6.80 -12.41
C SER A 24 -7.92 8.10 -12.49
N SER A 25 -8.60 9.23 -12.58
CA SER A 25 -7.98 10.53 -12.32
C SER A 25 -7.41 10.46 -10.90
N ASP A 26 -6.11 10.69 -10.74
CA ASP A 26 -5.41 10.72 -9.46
C ASP A 26 -5.91 11.83 -8.51
N ASP A 27 -6.89 12.63 -8.92
CA ASP A 27 -7.29 13.87 -8.26
C ASP A 27 -8.27 13.66 -7.08
N ASP A 28 -8.87 12.47 -6.90
CA ASP A 28 -9.85 12.19 -5.83
C ASP A 28 -9.27 11.45 -4.62
N GLU A 29 -7.97 11.13 -4.63
CA GLU A 29 -7.33 10.34 -3.58
C GLU A 29 -6.80 11.18 -2.40
N ASP A 30 -6.81 12.50 -2.49
CA ASP A 30 -6.23 13.41 -1.49
C ASP A 30 -7.16 13.70 -0.30
N PHE A 31 -8.32 13.06 -0.23
CA PHE A 31 -9.27 13.26 0.85
C PHE A 31 -9.87 11.96 1.37
N PHE A 32 -9.79 11.77 2.68
CA PHE A 32 -10.36 10.63 3.38
C PHE A 32 -11.60 11.01 4.18
N THR A 33 -12.59 10.15 4.17
CA THR A 33 -13.72 10.24 5.10
C THR A 33 -13.37 9.46 6.36
N ILE A 34 -13.44 10.09 7.52
CA ILE A 34 -13.24 9.41 8.80
C ILE A 34 -14.54 8.69 9.17
N GLY A 35 -14.46 7.37 9.28
CA GLY A 35 -15.59 6.54 9.68
C GLY A 35 -15.99 6.74 11.15
N THR A 36 -17.14 6.21 11.56
CA THR A 36 -17.58 6.25 12.97
C THR A 36 -16.68 5.42 13.89
N ASP A 37 -15.87 4.54 13.32
CA ASP A 37 -14.81 3.78 13.98
C ASP A 37 -13.48 4.54 14.07
N GLY A 38 -13.45 5.79 13.58
CA GLY A 38 -12.25 6.62 13.53
C GLY A 38 -11.25 6.24 12.45
N ILE A 39 -11.58 5.30 11.57
CA ILE A 39 -10.66 4.80 10.53
C ILE A 39 -10.85 5.59 9.25
N PRO A 40 -9.77 6.13 8.64
CA PRO A 40 -9.86 6.81 7.37
C PRO A 40 -10.24 5.85 6.24
N MET A 41 -11.09 6.31 5.33
CA MET A 41 -11.44 5.62 4.09
C MET A 41 -11.38 6.62 2.94
N PRO A 42 -10.76 6.29 1.81
CA PRO A 42 -10.76 7.17 0.65
C PRO A 42 -12.18 7.37 0.13
N ALA A 43 -12.46 8.57 -0.40
CA ALA A 43 -13.78 8.91 -0.93
C ALA A 43 -14.22 7.96 -2.06
N THR A 44 -13.26 7.48 -2.84
CA THR A 44 -13.44 6.50 -3.93
C THR A 44 -12.73 5.18 -3.59
N TYR A 45 -13.35 4.39 -2.73
CA TYR A 45 -12.78 3.12 -2.33
C TYR A 45 -13.17 1.98 -3.27
N HIS A 46 -12.18 1.29 -3.81
CA HIS A 46 -12.36 0.08 -4.56
C HIS A 46 -11.79 -1.12 -3.81
N SER A 47 -12.65 -2.09 -3.54
CA SER A 47 -12.24 -3.32 -2.89
C SER A 47 -11.20 -4.07 -3.76
N VAL A 48 -10.04 -4.37 -3.18
CA VAL A 48 -9.02 -5.22 -3.81
C VAL A 48 -9.47 -6.68 -3.67
N SER A 49 -9.63 -7.37 -4.78
CA SER A 49 -10.02 -8.78 -4.74
C SER A 49 -8.88 -9.66 -4.18
N GLN A 50 -9.23 -10.82 -3.61
CA GLN A 50 -8.23 -11.80 -3.19
C GLN A 50 -7.32 -12.22 -4.35
N ALA A 51 -7.87 -12.29 -5.56
CA ALA A 51 -7.10 -12.64 -6.76
C ALA A 51 -6.09 -11.54 -7.12
N ASP A 52 -6.47 -10.26 -7.00
CA ASP A 52 -5.57 -9.13 -7.25
C ASP A 52 -4.50 -9.02 -6.16
N PHE A 53 -4.87 -9.25 -4.90
CA PHE A 53 -3.90 -9.33 -3.82
C PHE A 53 -2.84 -10.41 -4.09
N GLN A 54 -3.25 -11.61 -4.42
CA GLN A 54 -2.34 -12.72 -4.74
C GLN A 54 -1.50 -12.42 -5.99
N LYS A 55 -2.10 -11.84 -7.02
CA LYS A 55 -1.42 -11.57 -8.29
C LYS A 55 -0.39 -10.45 -8.19
N PHE A 56 -0.73 -9.37 -7.48
CA PHE A 56 0.05 -8.13 -7.52
C PHE A 56 0.93 -7.92 -6.30
N ILE A 57 0.57 -8.46 -5.12
CA ILE A 57 1.28 -8.19 -3.87
C ILE A 57 2.15 -9.37 -3.44
N VAL A 58 1.59 -10.58 -3.43
CA VAL A 58 2.31 -11.77 -2.97
C VAL A 58 3.44 -12.15 -3.92
N GLY A 59 4.60 -12.48 -3.36
CA GLY A 59 5.81 -12.83 -4.11
C GLY A 59 6.66 -11.63 -4.53
N TYR A 60 6.30 -10.41 -4.09
CA TYR A 60 7.04 -9.19 -4.43
C TYR A 60 7.50 -8.44 -3.18
N CYS A 61 8.54 -7.62 -3.36
CA CYS A 61 9.02 -6.70 -2.35
C CYS A 61 8.65 -5.26 -2.72
N TRP A 62 8.21 -4.51 -1.72
CA TRP A 62 7.67 -3.17 -1.84
C TRP A 62 8.46 -2.21 -0.97
N LYS A 63 8.88 -1.07 -1.53
CA LYS A 63 9.59 -0.01 -0.84
C LYS A 63 8.64 1.12 -0.49
N GLU A 64 8.65 1.60 0.75
CA GLU A 64 8.01 2.87 1.10
C GLU A 64 8.70 4.02 0.35
N THR A 65 7.92 4.80 -0.39
CA THR A 65 8.44 5.95 -1.16
C THR A 65 7.86 7.27 -0.74
N GLU A 66 6.65 7.27 -0.18
CA GLU A 66 5.95 8.46 0.31
C GLU A 66 5.19 8.08 1.58
N MET A 67 5.15 8.99 2.55
CA MET A 67 4.48 8.79 3.83
C MET A 67 3.92 10.12 4.33
N HIS A 68 2.61 10.21 4.44
CA HIS A 68 1.91 11.42 4.84
C HIS A 68 0.95 11.11 6.00
N ARG A 69 0.83 12.01 6.95
CA ARG A 69 -0.16 11.89 8.01
C ARG A 69 -1.56 12.19 7.47
N ILE A 70 -2.55 11.42 7.92
CA ILE A 70 -3.98 11.69 7.68
C ILE A 70 -4.51 12.46 8.88
N ASN A 71 -5.00 13.67 8.64
CA ASN A 71 -5.58 14.54 9.66
C ASN A 71 -6.98 14.07 10.08
N ASP A 72 -7.48 14.61 11.20
CA ASP A 72 -8.81 14.31 11.75
C ASP A 72 -9.97 14.70 10.82
N ASP A 73 -9.74 15.65 9.95
CA ASP A 73 -10.71 16.08 8.94
C ASP A 73 -10.62 15.25 7.65
N GLY A 74 -9.71 14.29 7.58
CA GLY A 74 -9.50 13.42 6.43
C GLY A 74 -8.55 14.01 5.36
N SER A 75 -8.00 15.19 5.57
CA SER A 75 -7.00 15.74 4.67
C SER A 75 -5.65 15.04 4.86
N ILE A 76 -4.86 14.98 3.79
CA ILE A 76 -3.49 14.50 3.83
C ILE A 76 -2.56 15.68 4.08
N GLU A 77 -1.62 15.55 4.99
CA GLU A 77 -0.59 16.57 5.15
C GLU A 77 0.31 16.62 3.90
N GLU A 78 0.57 17.82 3.37
CA GLU A 78 1.47 18.00 2.21
C GLU A 78 2.89 17.54 2.48
N LYS A 79 3.31 17.61 3.76
CA LYS A 79 4.64 17.19 4.15
C LYS A 79 4.77 15.66 4.01
N ASP A 80 5.70 15.24 3.17
CA ASP A 80 6.19 13.86 3.19
C ASP A 80 7.14 13.70 4.39
N TYR A 81 6.73 12.91 5.35
CA TYR A 81 7.54 12.64 6.53
C TYR A 81 8.64 11.63 6.25
N GLY A 82 8.45 10.79 5.22
CA GLY A 82 9.37 9.71 4.94
C GLY A 82 9.67 8.91 6.20
N TRP A 83 10.91 8.45 6.33
CA TRP A 83 11.41 7.73 7.50
C TRP A 83 11.75 8.62 8.68
N ASP A 84 11.81 9.96 8.54
CA ASP A 84 12.14 10.90 9.62
C ASP A 84 11.09 10.92 10.73
N LEU A 85 9.84 10.54 10.44
CA LEU A 85 8.73 10.59 11.40
C LEU A 85 8.97 9.70 12.63
N PHE A 86 9.62 8.55 12.44
CA PHE A 86 9.83 7.55 13.48
C PHE A 86 11.28 7.39 13.90
N GLY A 87 12.16 8.32 13.48
CA GLY A 87 13.57 8.22 13.75
C GLY A 87 14.25 7.05 13.02
N TRP A 88 13.68 6.59 11.92
CA TRP A 88 14.30 5.61 11.05
C TRP A 88 15.33 6.27 10.15
N CYS A 89 16.43 5.57 9.82
CA CYS A 89 17.49 6.11 8.98
C CYS A 89 17.25 5.93 7.48
N GLY A 90 16.27 5.15 7.10
CA GLY A 90 16.00 4.81 5.70
C GLY A 90 14.59 4.28 5.47
N PRO A 91 14.22 4.03 4.22
CA PRO A 91 12.92 3.52 3.87
C PRO A 91 12.72 2.09 4.38
N SER A 92 11.48 1.75 4.71
CA SER A 92 11.07 0.38 4.97
C SER A 92 10.84 -0.39 3.67
N TYR A 93 11.14 -1.70 3.70
CA TYR A 93 10.83 -2.61 2.61
C TYR A 93 10.01 -3.79 3.14
N TYR A 94 9.02 -4.23 2.37
CA TYR A 94 8.11 -5.31 2.75
C TYR A 94 8.10 -6.38 1.66
N GLU A 95 8.66 -7.55 1.92
CA GLU A 95 8.61 -8.70 1.02
C GLU A 95 7.45 -9.61 1.43
N PHE A 96 6.42 -9.70 0.58
CA PHE A 96 5.23 -10.50 0.83
C PHE A 96 5.41 -11.92 0.31
N GLY A 97 5.42 -12.89 1.22
CA GLY A 97 5.22 -14.31 0.92
C GLY A 97 3.74 -14.71 1.02
N ASP A 98 3.44 -16.00 0.97
CA ASP A 98 2.05 -16.50 1.03
C ASP A 98 1.34 -16.18 2.36
N GLN A 99 2.05 -16.22 3.47
CA GLN A 99 1.52 -15.99 4.82
C GLN A 99 2.47 -15.16 5.70
N THR A 100 3.58 -14.70 5.15
CA THR A 100 4.60 -13.96 5.89
C THR A 100 4.99 -12.69 5.15
N ILE A 101 5.32 -11.67 5.93
CA ILE A 101 5.96 -10.45 5.44
C ILE A 101 7.35 -10.41 6.07
N ILE A 102 8.37 -10.20 5.26
CA ILE A 102 9.69 -9.84 5.75
C ILE A 102 9.79 -8.32 5.66
N HIS A 103 9.95 -7.69 6.81
CA HIS A 103 10.12 -6.24 6.93
C HIS A 103 11.60 -5.92 7.15
N TYR A 104 12.19 -5.23 6.19
CA TYR A 104 13.57 -4.76 6.25
C TYR A 104 13.58 -3.30 6.66
N VAL A 105 14.38 -2.94 7.66
CA VAL A 105 14.42 -1.60 8.22
C VAL A 105 15.80 -1.27 8.79
N GLU A 106 16.22 -0.03 8.61
CA GLU A 106 17.43 0.51 9.23
C GLU A 106 17.10 1.14 10.59
N ASN A 107 17.79 0.71 11.65
CA ASN A 107 17.52 1.17 13.01
C ASN A 107 18.46 2.35 13.37
N THR A 108 17.89 3.47 13.85
CA THR A 108 18.63 4.70 14.16
C THR A 108 19.49 4.65 15.41
N GLY A 109 19.14 3.81 16.36
CA GLY A 109 19.80 3.80 17.69
C GLY A 109 21.13 3.03 17.70
N ILE A 110 21.21 2.04 16.86
CA ILE A 110 22.39 1.21 16.61
C ILE A 110 22.38 1.06 15.10
N PRO A 111 23.35 1.57 14.35
CA PRO A 111 23.35 1.42 12.91
C PRO A 111 23.40 -0.06 12.58
N ALA A 112 22.27 -0.67 12.51
CA ALA A 112 22.05 -2.06 12.19
C ALA A 112 20.91 -2.15 11.20
N TYR A 113 21.19 -2.76 10.08
CA TYR A 113 20.18 -3.21 9.14
C TYR A 113 19.56 -4.48 9.70
N VAL A 114 18.28 -4.43 10.00
CA VAL A 114 17.57 -5.56 10.60
C VAL A 114 16.39 -5.97 9.75
N HIS A 115 16.02 -7.23 9.82
CA HIS A 115 14.79 -7.72 9.21
C HIS A 115 13.96 -8.50 10.22
N TYR A 116 12.64 -8.38 10.07
CA TYR A 116 11.67 -9.09 10.90
C TYR A 116 10.75 -9.92 10.02
N THR A 117 10.57 -11.19 10.36
CA THR A 117 9.57 -12.02 9.71
C THR A 117 8.30 -12.03 10.56
N MET A 118 7.19 -11.63 9.95
CA MET A 118 5.90 -11.50 10.59
C MET A 118 4.87 -12.35 9.84
N ASN A 119 4.02 -13.07 10.57
CA ASN A 119 2.86 -13.71 9.96
C ASN A 119 1.80 -12.66 9.66
N TYR A 120 1.07 -12.82 8.56
CA TYR A 120 -0.03 -11.94 8.23
C TYR A 120 -1.30 -12.68 7.84
N LYS A 121 -2.42 -11.99 8.00
CA LYS A 121 -3.74 -12.38 7.46
C LYS A 121 -4.27 -11.24 6.61
N TYR A 122 -4.86 -11.58 5.48
CA TYR A 122 -5.57 -10.64 4.62
C TYR A 122 -7.07 -10.93 4.69
N ASP A 123 -7.89 -9.92 4.91
CA ASP A 123 -9.34 -10.03 5.01
C ASP A 123 -10.08 -9.37 3.83
N TYR A 124 -11.40 -9.63 3.74
CA TYR A 124 -12.26 -9.08 2.68
C TYR A 124 -12.49 -7.56 2.79
N SER A 125 -12.09 -6.94 3.89
CA SER A 125 -12.12 -5.49 4.09
C SER A 125 -10.81 -4.82 3.67
N ASN A 126 -9.97 -5.54 2.92
CA ASN A 126 -8.66 -5.11 2.41
C ASN A 126 -7.63 -4.81 3.51
N ASN A 127 -7.82 -5.39 4.68
CA ASN A 127 -6.89 -5.22 5.79
C ASN A 127 -5.86 -6.34 5.82
N ILE A 128 -4.64 -5.97 6.13
CA ILE A 128 -3.53 -6.86 6.45
C ILE A 128 -3.27 -6.74 7.95
N TYR A 129 -3.44 -7.82 8.68
CA TYR A 129 -3.15 -7.93 10.11
C TYR A 129 -1.85 -8.68 10.29
N ILE A 130 -1.02 -8.23 11.23
CA ILE A 130 0.27 -8.86 11.55
C ILE A 130 0.21 -9.48 12.94
N ASN A 131 0.74 -10.70 13.05
CA ASN A 131 0.97 -11.41 14.32
C ASN A 131 -0.27 -11.49 15.23
N ASP A 132 -1.45 -11.73 14.64
CA ASP A 132 -2.74 -11.80 15.35
C ASP A 132 -3.13 -10.52 16.13
N ASN A 133 -2.56 -9.37 15.77
CA ASN A 133 -3.00 -8.09 16.30
C ASN A 133 -4.47 -7.82 15.96
N ASN A 134 -5.16 -7.14 16.90
CA ASN A 134 -6.55 -6.73 16.69
C ASN A 134 -6.70 -5.53 15.74
N HIS A 135 -5.59 -4.86 15.43
CA HIS A 135 -5.54 -3.72 14.53
C HIS A 135 -4.89 -4.11 13.21
N PHE A 136 -5.42 -3.58 12.10
CA PHE A 136 -4.77 -3.79 10.82
C PHE A 136 -3.42 -3.05 10.80
N TYR A 137 -2.45 -3.63 10.11
CA TYR A 137 -1.16 -3.00 9.85
C TYR A 137 -1.22 -2.13 8.60
N PHE A 138 -1.77 -2.71 7.53
CA PHE A 138 -2.09 -2.01 6.29
C PHE A 138 -3.56 -2.21 5.92
N ARG A 139 -4.19 -1.16 5.37
CA ARG A 139 -5.42 -1.24 4.61
C ARG A 139 -5.12 -0.85 3.18
N LEU A 140 -5.37 -1.75 2.23
CA LEU A 140 -5.13 -1.50 0.82
C LEU A 140 -6.16 -0.49 0.28
N ILE A 141 -5.68 0.55 -0.41
CA ILE A 141 -6.51 1.55 -1.09
C ILE A 141 -6.54 1.24 -2.58
N SER A 142 -5.38 1.05 -3.17
CA SER A 142 -5.24 0.69 -4.57
C SER A 142 -4.03 -0.20 -4.80
N VAL A 143 -4.10 -1.03 -5.86
CA VAL A 143 -3.08 -2.00 -6.20
C VAL A 143 -2.86 -2.00 -7.70
N SER A 144 -1.61 -1.90 -8.11
CA SER A 144 -1.16 -2.05 -9.49
C SER A 144 0.09 -2.93 -9.57
N GLU A 145 0.61 -3.14 -10.77
CA GLU A 145 1.85 -3.92 -10.96
C GLU A 145 3.08 -3.26 -10.33
N THR A 146 3.09 -1.94 -10.19
CA THR A 146 4.26 -1.18 -9.77
C THR A 146 4.06 -0.38 -8.50
N THR A 147 2.81 -0.13 -8.10
CA THR A 147 2.48 0.77 -7.00
C THR A 147 1.33 0.19 -6.19
N VAL A 148 1.46 0.27 -4.88
CA VAL A 148 0.41 -0.03 -3.90
C VAL A 148 0.25 1.19 -3.00
N LYS A 149 -1.00 1.63 -2.79
CA LYS A 149 -1.32 2.71 -1.86
C LYS A 149 -2.05 2.08 -0.66
N VAL A 150 -1.65 2.47 0.52
CA VAL A 150 -2.19 1.90 1.77
C VAL A 150 -2.46 2.99 2.81
N ILE A 151 -3.38 2.70 3.71
CA ILE A 151 -3.43 3.32 5.03
C ILE A 151 -2.65 2.42 5.97
N LYS A 152 -1.65 2.97 6.63
CA LYS A 152 -0.87 2.27 7.66
C LYS A 152 -1.35 2.75 9.03
N TRP A 153 -1.67 1.81 9.93
CA TRP A 153 -1.85 2.14 11.33
C TRP A 153 -0.49 2.16 12.02
N GLU A 154 -0.16 3.29 12.62
CA GLU A 154 1.17 3.46 13.20
C GLU A 154 1.19 3.26 14.69
N SER A 155 0.39 4.03 15.43
CA SER A 155 0.40 3.99 16.89
C SER A 155 -0.84 4.65 17.46
N GLU A 156 -1.03 4.50 18.78
CA GLU A 156 -1.94 5.32 19.54
C GLU A 156 -1.16 6.49 20.14
N THR A 157 -1.47 7.70 19.72
CA THR A 157 -0.93 8.91 20.34
C THR A 157 -1.85 9.36 21.46
N THR A 158 -1.27 9.94 22.52
CA THR A 158 -2.04 10.55 23.59
C THR A 158 -2.57 11.90 23.09
N ASP A 159 -3.89 12.07 23.04
CA ASP A 159 -4.49 13.36 22.76
C ASP A 159 -4.25 14.36 23.91
N ARG A 160 -4.65 15.63 23.72
CA ARG A 160 -4.47 16.69 24.73
C ARG A 160 -5.25 16.47 26.02
N GLU A 161 -6.23 15.60 26.00
CA GLU A 161 -7.11 15.25 27.12
C GLU A 161 -6.67 13.97 27.84
N GLY A 162 -5.59 13.32 27.35
CA GLY A 162 -5.05 12.08 27.90
C GLY A 162 -5.73 10.81 27.38
N GLY A 163 -6.55 10.95 26.33
CA GLY A 163 -7.11 9.82 25.59
C GLY A 163 -6.11 9.24 24.59
N TYR A 164 -6.27 7.98 24.26
CA TYR A 164 -5.50 7.34 23.19
C TYR A 164 -6.26 7.51 21.88
N LYS A 165 -5.54 8.00 20.86
CA LYS A 165 -6.07 8.19 19.53
C LYS A 165 -5.18 7.46 18.52
N PRO A 166 -5.77 6.66 17.62
CA PRO A 166 -5.00 6.03 16.56
C PRO A 166 -4.45 7.07 15.59
N GLU A 167 -3.22 6.88 15.16
CA GLU A 167 -2.58 7.67 14.12
C GLU A 167 -2.49 6.85 12.83
N PHE A 168 -2.95 7.44 11.75
CA PHE A 168 -2.97 6.82 10.43
C PHE A 168 -2.08 7.57 9.45
N LEU A 169 -1.38 6.80 8.64
CA LEU A 169 -0.52 7.31 7.58
C LEU A 169 -1.03 6.84 6.23
N TYR A 170 -1.05 7.75 5.27
CA TYR A 170 -1.14 7.41 3.86
C TYR A 170 0.27 7.07 3.35
N VAL A 171 0.43 5.88 2.80
CA VAL A 171 1.73 5.39 2.38
C VAL A 171 1.67 4.89 0.94
N VAL A 172 2.65 5.32 0.14
CA VAL A 172 2.85 4.82 -1.21
C VAL A 172 4.00 3.83 -1.22
N LEU A 173 3.73 2.63 -1.70
CA LEU A 173 4.69 1.56 -1.84
C LEU A 173 5.00 1.36 -3.33
N LYS A 174 6.28 1.30 -3.70
CA LYS A 174 6.74 0.97 -5.06
C LYS A 174 7.41 -0.40 -5.08
N ARG A 175 7.06 -1.18 -6.11
CA ARG A 175 7.61 -2.51 -6.30
C ARG A 175 9.08 -2.44 -6.67
N LEU A 176 9.89 -3.25 -5.99
CA LEU A 176 11.30 -3.43 -6.35
C LEU A 176 11.47 -4.34 -7.57
N THR A 177 12.47 -4.05 -8.35
CA THR A 177 13.02 -5.00 -9.33
C THR A 177 13.76 -6.13 -8.62
N ASN A 178 13.98 -7.25 -9.32
CA ASN A 178 14.76 -8.37 -8.76
C ASN A 178 16.18 -7.97 -8.36
N LYS A 179 16.78 -7.00 -9.07
CA LYS A 179 18.10 -6.49 -8.73
C LYS A 179 18.07 -5.70 -7.42
N GLU A 180 17.15 -4.74 -7.29
CA GLU A 180 17.01 -3.94 -6.08
C GLU A 180 16.69 -4.82 -4.85
N LEU A 181 15.87 -5.86 -5.02
CA LEU A 181 15.62 -6.83 -3.95
C LEU A 181 16.87 -7.59 -3.54
N ALA A 182 17.72 -7.98 -4.52
CA ALA A 182 18.99 -8.63 -4.21
C ALA A 182 19.92 -7.71 -3.43
N ASP A 183 20.01 -6.42 -3.84
CA ASP A 183 20.81 -5.41 -3.15
C ASP A 183 20.30 -5.18 -1.71
N VAL A 184 18.98 -5.14 -1.49
CA VAL A 184 18.37 -5.07 -0.15
C VAL A 184 18.74 -6.30 0.68
N LYS A 185 18.56 -7.50 0.15
CA LYS A 185 18.89 -8.75 0.87
C LYS A 185 20.38 -8.84 1.25
N GLU A 186 21.28 -8.38 0.40
CA GLU A 186 22.71 -8.31 0.71
C GLU A 186 22.97 -7.34 1.86
N GLN A 187 22.36 -6.14 1.83
CA GLN A 187 22.52 -5.11 2.86
C GLN A 187 21.99 -5.53 4.23
N TYR A 188 20.92 -6.35 4.26
CA TYR A 188 20.23 -6.77 5.49
C TYR A 188 20.54 -8.20 5.91
N SER A 189 21.58 -8.81 5.34
CA SER A 189 21.96 -10.22 5.61
C SER A 189 22.92 -10.44 6.78
N GLU A 190 23.36 -9.34 7.47
CA GLU A 190 24.30 -9.44 8.59
C GLU A 190 23.64 -9.54 9.96
#